data_6f0992bc258d32a876cbf7fd8e955021
#
_entry.id   6f0992bc258d32a876cbf7fd8e955021
#
_cell.length_a   1.000
_cell.length_b   1.000
_cell.length_c   1.000
_cell.angle_alpha   90.00
_cell.angle_beta   90.00
_cell.angle_gamma   90.00
#
_symmetry.space_group_name_H-M   'P 1'
#
loop_
_entity.id
_entity.type
_entity.pdbx_description
1 polymer ?
#
loop_
_entity_poly.entity_id
_entity_poly.type
_entity_poly.pdbx_seq_one_letter_code
_entity_poly.pdbx_strand_id
1 'polypeptide(L)'
;MAIFDGHNDLLLNLWLHHREDPVSAFFAGIENGHLDYPRMLQGGFAGGLFALFVPPQEYIARMTPQYASQRWDPIDILWQQLAILKQLIAHSAGRLRLCLSAADIERCREDKVLAMVAHIEGAGGFDGEGRDLQAFYAAGVRSIGLFWNIANRFGSGVNGSFPGSPDTGPGLTAAGIDLIKQVNALKMQMDVSHMNEKAFWDTAHHSTSPLVATHSNAHALCPQPRNLTDQQLRAIRDSGGVVGVNFGNAFLRADGRRDSDTPLTTIVRHIDYLINIMGEDHVALGSDFDGITLPDELGDVAGLPRLINTLRASGYDQLVLDKLLWRNWLRVLKNVWQQ
;
A
#
# COMPACT_ATOMS: atom_id res chain seq x y z
N MET A 1 11.30 9.74 -15.40
CA MET A 1 10.91 10.13 -14.02
C MET A 1 10.75 8.84 -13.24
N ALA A 2 11.19 8.77 -12.00
CA ALA A 2 11.11 7.54 -11.21
C ALA A 2 9.94 7.69 -10.21
N ILE A 3 9.05 6.69 -10.15
CA ILE A 3 7.90 6.68 -9.26
C ILE A 3 8.05 5.52 -8.29
N PHE A 4 7.95 5.80 -6.98
CA PHE A 4 7.86 4.82 -5.92
C PHE A 4 6.43 4.81 -5.37
N ASP A 5 5.81 3.65 -5.39
CA ASP A 5 4.41 3.45 -5.03
C ASP A 5 4.28 2.92 -3.59
N GLY A 6 3.35 3.48 -2.84
CA GLY A 6 3.11 3.09 -1.45
C GLY A 6 2.38 1.77 -1.28
N HIS A 7 1.64 1.31 -2.28
CA HIS A 7 0.86 0.08 -2.17
C HIS A 7 0.36 -0.42 -3.53
N ASN A 8 0.48 -1.73 -3.75
CA ASN A 8 -0.18 -2.42 -4.85
C ASN A 8 -0.38 -3.91 -4.55
N ASP A 9 -1.34 -4.52 -5.25
CA ASP A 9 -1.77 -5.91 -5.10
C ASP A 9 -1.32 -6.83 -6.24
N LEU A 10 -0.20 -6.51 -6.89
CA LEU A 10 0.37 -7.37 -7.94
C LEU A 10 0.48 -8.83 -7.51
N LEU A 11 0.96 -9.07 -6.28
CA LEU A 11 1.20 -10.42 -5.78
C LEU A 11 -0.10 -11.19 -5.54
N LEU A 12 -1.16 -10.49 -5.13
CA LEU A 12 -2.50 -11.06 -5.05
C LEU A 12 -3.02 -11.44 -6.42
N ASN A 13 -2.89 -10.56 -7.42
CA ASN A 13 -3.32 -10.82 -8.80
C ASN A 13 -2.61 -12.07 -9.36
N LEU A 14 -1.29 -12.12 -9.23
CA LEU A 14 -0.49 -13.27 -9.67
C LEU A 14 -0.87 -14.56 -8.91
N TRP A 15 -1.10 -14.48 -7.60
CA TRP A 15 -1.49 -15.62 -6.79
C TRP A 15 -2.89 -16.14 -7.15
N LEU A 16 -3.83 -15.26 -7.47
CA LEU A 16 -5.19 -15.64 -7.85
C LEU A 16 -5.24 -16.24 -9.28
N HIS A 17 -4.61 -15.58 -10.23
CA HIS A 17 -4.88 -15.81 -11.66
C HIS A 17 -3.71 -16.44 -12.42
N HIS A 18 -2.48 -16.36 -11.90
CA HIS A 18 -1.26 -16.79 -12.60
C HIS A 18 -0.34 -17.65 -11.73
N ARG A 19 -0.91 -18.36 -10.76
CA ARG A 19 -0.16 -19.15 -9.77
C ARG A 19 0.79 -20.18 -10.37
N GLU A 20 0.42 -20.76 -11.52
CA GLU A 20 1.20 -21.81 -12.18
C GLU A 20 2.46 -21.26 -12.86
N ASP A 21 2.37 -20.04 -13.42
CA ASP A 21 3.50 -19.36 -14.06
C ASP A 21 3.44 -17.85 -13.87
N PRO A 22 3.67 -17.37 -12.63
CA PRO A 22 3.62 -15.96 -12.32
C PRO A 22 4.76 -15.16 -13.00
N VAL A 23 5.88 -15.81 -13.28
CA VAL A 23 7.05 -15.17 -13.89
C VAL A 23 6.77 -14.81 -15.33
N SER A 24 6.30 -15.75 -16.14
CA SER A 24 5.97 -15.45 -17.53
C SER A 24 4.86 -14.44 -17.65
N ALA A 25 3.79 -14.56 -16.85
CA ALA A 25 2.72 -13.59 -16.81
C ALA A 25 3.23 -12.17 -16.52
N PHE A 26 4.03 -11.99 -15.50
CA PHE A 26 4.55 -10.67 -15.12
C PHE A 26 5.46 -10.05 -16.19
N PHE A 27 6.35 -10.84 -16.83
CA PHE A 27 7.31 -10.31 -17.79
C PHE A 27 6.74 -10.20 -19.22
N ALA A 28 5.76 -11.02 -19.58
CA ALA A 28 5.13 -10.96 -20.91
C ALA A 28 3.96 -9.97 -20.99
N GLY A 29 3.29 -9.72 -19.87
CA GLY A 29 2.11 -8.86 -19.76
C GLY A 29 0.89 -9.61 -19.20
N ILE A 30 0.11 -8.92 -18.36
CA ILE A 30 -1.10 -9.43 -17.70
C ILE A 30 -2.32 -8.78 -18.35
N GLU A 31 -3.19 -9.59 -18.98
CA GLU A 31 -4.37 -9.08 -19.68
C GLU A 31 -5.37 -8.39 -18.74
N ASN A 32 -5.64 -9.01 -17.58
CA ASN A 32 -6.61 -8.54 -16.59
C ASN A 32 -5.93 -8.09 -15.30
N GLY A 33 -5.21 -6.98 -15.34
CA GLY A 33 -4.51 -6.39 -14.20
C GLY A 33 -4.02 -5.00 -14.52
N HIS A 34 -3.59 -4.29 -13.49
CA HIS A 34 -3.07 -2.93 -13.63
C HIS A 34 -1.54 -2.89 -13.74
N LEU A 35 -0.86 -3.99 -13.35
CA LEU A 35 0.58 -4.05 -13.21
C LEU A 35 1.18 -5.25 -13.94
N ASP A 36 2.16 -4.99 -14.79
CA ASP A 36 3.13 -5.93 -15.31
C ASP A 36 4.44 -5.20 -15.65
N TYR A 37 5.50 -5.95 -15.90
CA TYR A 37 6.80 -5.36 -16.13
C TYR A 37 6.85 -4.39 -17.33
N PRO A 38 6.30 -4.73 -18.53
CA PRO A 38 6.26 -3.80 -19.66
C PRO A 38 5.54 -2.49 -19.36
N ARG A 39 4.35 -2.55 -18.73
CA ARG A 39 3.55 -1.36 -18.40
C ARG A 39 4.19 -0.54 -17.28
N MET A 40 4.83 -1.18 -16.30
CA MET A 40 5.61 -0.49 -15.25
C MET A 40 6.72 0.37 -15.87
N LEU A 41 7.44 -0.16 -16.87
CA LEU A 41 8.46 0.62 -17.58
C LEU A 41 7.86 1.82 -18.33
N GLN A 42 6.73 1.63 -19.01
CA GLN A 42 6.01 2.70 -19.73
C GLN A 42 5.53 3.79 -18.76
N GLY A 43 5.05 3.40 -17.56
CA GLY A 43 4.57 4.31 -16.52
C GLY A 43 5.67 5.05 -15.77
N GLY A 44 6.95 4.67 -15.94
CA GLY A 44 8.05 5.20 -15.14
C GLY A 44 8.03 4.70 -13.70
N PHE A 45 7.35 3.58 -13.44
CA PHE A 45 7.30 2.91 -12.13
C PHE A 45 8.68 2.33 -11.83
N ALA A 46 9.30 2.79 -10.76
CA ALA A 46 10.66 2.42 -10.39
C ALA A 46 10.75 1.58 -9.12
N GLY A 47 9.66 1.43 -8.40
CA GLY A 47 9.58 0.58 -7.22
C GLY A 47 8.34 0.85 -6.38
N GLY A 48 8.19 0.08 -5.30
CA GLY A 48 7.05 0.24 -4.40
C GLY A 48 7.01 -0.80 -3.29
N LEU A 49 5.96 -0.68 -2.47
CA LEU A 49 5.54 -1.66 -1.49
C LEU A 49 4.58 -2.64 -2.15
N PHE A 50 4.97 -3.90 -2.26
CA PHE A 50 4.20 -4.98 -2.87
C PHE A 50 3.49 -5.77 -1.77
N ALA A 51 2.16 -5.70 -1.76
CA ALA A 51 1.35 -6.27 -0.70
C ALA A 51 1.31 -7.81 -0.77
N LEU A 52 1.48 -8.40 0.40
CA LEU A 52 1.12 -9.77 0.73
C LEU A 52 -0.20 -9.67 1.47
N PHE A 53 -1.28 -10.04 0.83
CA PHE A 53 -2.64 -9.87 1.34
C PHE A 53 -3.39 -11.20 1.43
N VAL A 54 -4.13 -11.38 2.52
CA VAL A 54 -5.00 -12.55 2.72
C VAL A 54 -6.45 -12.14 2.41
N PRO A 55 -6.95 -12.43 1.20
CA PRO A 55 -8.32 -12.12 0.87
C PRO A 55 -9.30 -13.01 1.65
N PRO A 56 -10.52 -12.50 1.97
CA PRO A 56 -11.59 -13.33 2.52
C PRO A 56 -11.88 -14.55 1.63
N GLN A 57 -12.26 -15.68 2.25
CA GLN A 57 -12.52 -16.93 1.53
C GLN A 57 -13.58 -16.75 0.43
N GLU A 58 -14.62 -15.93 0.68
CA GLU A 58 -15.66 -15.62 -0.29
C GLU A 58 -15.12 -14.84 -1.49
N TYR A 59 -14.10 -13.99 -1.27
CA TYR A 59 -13.42 -13.29 -2.35
C TYR A 59 -12.65 -14.29 -3.23
N ILE A 60 -11.88 -15.19 -2.62
CA ILE A 60 -11.15 -16.25 -3.35
C ILE A 60 -12.11 -17.10 -4.16
N ALA A 61 -13.22 -17.56 -3.55
CA ALA A 61 -14.22 -18.38 -4.23
C ALA A 61 -14.87 -17.68 -5.42
N ARG A 62 -15.07 -16.38 -5.33
CA ARG A 62 -15.65 -15.57 -6.42
C ARG A 62 -14.64 -15.35 -7.56
N MET A 63 -13.39 -15.03 -7.22
CA MET A 63 -12.35 -14.71 -8.21
C MET A 63 -11.76 -15.95 -8.87
N THR A 64 -11.74 -17.07 -8.15
CA THR A 64 -11.18 -18.35 -8.62
C THR A 64 -12.16 -19.51 -8.31
N PRO A 65 -13.28 -19.63 -9.05
CA PRO A 65 -14.33 -20.63 -8.78
C PRO A 65 -13.81 -22.08 -8.74
N GLN A 66 -12.75 -22.39 -9.48
CA GLN A 66 -12.10 -23.72 -9.48
C GLN A 66 -11.49 -24.08 -8.10
N TYR A 67 -11.24 -23.10 -7.24
CA TYR A 67 -10.71 -23.30 -5.89
C TYR A 67 -11.73 -22.98 -4.79
N ALA A 68 -13.02 -22.80 -5.13
CA ALA A 68 -14.06 -22.36 -4.19
C ALA A 68 -14.24 -23.29 -2.97
N SER A 69 -14.01 -24.59 -3.15
CA SER A 69 -14.09 -25.58 -2.07
C SER A 69 -12.81 -25.70 -1.24
N GLN A 70 -11.70 -25.13 -1.70
CA GLN A 70 -10.41 -25.19 -1.00
C GLN A 70 -10.39 -24.24 0.16
N ARG A 71 -9.97 -24.72 1.33
CA ARG A 71 -9.67 -23.90 2.50
C ARG A 71 -8.19 -23.58 2.52
N TRP A 72 -7.90 -22.29 2.63
CA TRP A 72 -6.53 -21.80 2.66
C TRP A 72 -6.18 -21.36 4.08
N ASP A 73 -5.01 -21.75 4.56
CA ASP A 73 -4.44 -21.16 5.77
C ASP A 73 -3.95 -19.74 5.43
N PRO A 74 -4.37 -18.71 6.19
CA PRO A 74 -3.93 -17.33 5.98
C PRO A 74 -2.40 -17.17 5.93
N ILE A 75 -1.67 -17.87 6.77
CA ILE A 75 -0.21 -17.81 6.79
C ILE A 75 0.39 -18.41 5.50
N ASP A 76 -0.16 -19.51 5.01
CA ASP A 76 0.31 -20.14 3.77
C ASP A 76 0.10 -19.23 2.57
N ILE A 77 -0.99 -18.46 2.52
CA ILE A 77 -1.24 -17.47 1.46
C ILE A 77 -0.12 -16.41 1.45
N LEU A 78 0.23 -15.86 2.62
CA LEU A 78 1.30 -14.86 2.71
C LEU A 78 2.65 -15.43 2.26
N TRP A 79 2.98 -16.67 2.67
CA TRP A 79 4.22 -17.33 2.24
C TRP A 79 4.24 -17.62 0.74
N GLN A 80 3.11 -18.02 0.13
CA GLN A 80 2.99 -18.24 -1.30
C GLN A 80 3.19 -16.96 -2.10
N GLN A 81 2.58 -15.82 -1.68
CA GLN A 81 2.77 -14.54 -2.32
C GLN A 81 4.23 -14.03 -2.17
N LEU A 82 4.84 -14.22 -1.00
CA LEU A 82 6.27 -13.92 -0.82
C LEU A 82 7.18 -14.81 -1.70
N ALA A 83 6.81 -16.06 -1.89
CA ALA A 83 7.52 -16.95 -2.81
C ALA A 83 7.40 -16.47 -4.26
N ILE A 84 6.23 -15.99 -4.69
CA ILE A 84 6.04 -15.37 -6.02
C ILE A 84 6.98 -14.17 -6.16
N LEU A 85 6.99 -13.24 -5.21
CA LEU A 85 7.90 -12.09 -5.23
C LEU A 85 9.36 -12.51 -5.43
N LYS A 86 9.80 -13.51 -4.66
CA LYS A 86 11.19 -14.04 -4.77
C LYS A 86 11.45 -14.71 -6.11
N GLN A 87 10.48 -15.43 -6.68
CA GLN A 87 10.58 -16.04 -8.01
C GLN A 87 10.72 -14.97 -9.10
N LEU A 88 9.91 -13.89 -9.05
CA LEU A 88 10.03 -12.76 -9.98
C LEU A 88 11.45 -12.18 -9.95
N ILE A 89 12.00 -11.95 -8.76
CA ILE A 89 13.34 -11.39 -8.59
C ILE A 89 14.40 -12.36 -9.12
N ALA A 90 14.34 -13.64 -8.76
CA ALA A 90 15.29 -14.65 -9.16
C ALA A 90 15.37 -14.82 -10.70
N HIS A 91 14.23 -14.72 -11.39
CA HIS A 91 14.14 -14.86 -12.84
C HIS A 91 14.21 -13.51 -13.60
N SER A 92 14.44 -12.41 -12.90
CA SER A 92 14.47 -11.08 -13.51
C SER A 92 15.70 -10.77 -14.33
N ALA A 93 16.73 -11.59 -14.31
CA ALA A 93 18.06 -11.28 -14.88
C ALA A 93 18.60 -9.91 -14.39
N GLY A 94 18.42 -9.61 -13.10
CA GLY A 94 18.88 -8.38 -12.47
C GLY A 94 17.99 -7.14 -12.67
N ARG A 95 16.83 -7.28 -13.32
CA ARG A 95 15.88 -6.17 -13.54
C ARG A 95 15.05 -5.79 -12.32
N LEU A 96 14.95 -6.69 -11.34
CA LEU A 96 14.23 -6.49 -10.06
C LEU A 96 15.18 -6.74 -8.89
N ARG A 97 14.98 -6.02 -7.78
CA ARG A 97 15.74 -6.23 -6.54
C ARG A 97 14.83 -6.15 -5.33
N LEU A 98 14.94 -7.13 -4.41
CA LEU A 98 14.35 -7.03 -3.08
C LEU A 98 15.15 -6.00 -2.27
N CYS A 99 14.47 -4.96 -1.80
CA CYS A 99 15.06 -3.90 -1.01
C CYS A 99 14.80 -4.14 0.47
N LEU A 100 15.86 -4.24 1.25
CA LEU A 100 15.85 -4.44 2.70
C LEU A 100 16.25 -3.17 3.45
N SER A 101 16.76 -2.17 2.72
CA SER A 101 17.21 -0.88 3.22
C SER A 101 16.83 0.25 2.26
N ALA A 102 16.81 1.48 2.78
CA ALA A 102 16.62 2.66 1.95
C ALA A 102 17.78 2.85 0.94
N ALA A 103 18.99 2.44 1.31
CA ALA A 103 20.14 2.45 0.40
C ALA A 103 19.96 1.48 -0.77
N ASP A 104 19.27 0.34 -0.59
CA ASP A 104 18.93 -0.56 -1.70
C ASP A 104 17.99 0.12 -2.69
N ILE A 105 17.00 0.88 -2.20
CA ILE A 105 16.06 1.62 -3.05
C ILE A 105 16.81 2.71 -3.86
N GLU A 106 17.75 3.43 -3.23
CA GLU A 106 18.56 4.44 -3.93
C GLU A 106 19.40 3.78 -5.02
N ARG A 107 20.10 2.69 -4.71
CA ARG A 107 20.87 1.93 -5.71
C ARG A 107 20.02 1.40 -6.84
N CYS A 108 18.81 0.92 -6.56
CA CYS A 108 17.88 0.50 -7.61
C CYS A 108 17.57 1.63 -8.59
N ARG A 109 17.36 2.85 -8.08
CA ARG A 109 17.11 4.03 -8.92
C ARG A 109 18.31 4.37 -9.79
N GLU A 110 19.53 4.32 -9.22
CA GLU A 110 20.78 4.58 -9.96
C GLU A 110 21.03 3.53 -11.04
N ASP A 111 20.84 2.25 -10.69
CA ASP A 111 21.04 1.10 -11.58
C ASP A 111 19.88 0.94 -12.60
N LYS A 112 18.79 1.71 -12.47
CA LYS A 112 17.54 1.55 -13.23
C LYS A 112 16.92 0.15 -13.08
N VAL A 113 17.01 -0.39 -11.89
CA VAL A 113 16.41 -1.66 -11.46
C VAL A 113 15.14 -1.34 -10.67
N LEU A 114 14.09 -2.15 -10.82
CA LEU A 114 12.84 -1.96 -10.11
C LEU A 114 13.01 -2.39 -8.64
N ALA A 115 12.75 -1.46 -7.72
CA ALA A 115 12.88 -1.66 -6.28
C ALA A 115 11.61 -2.33 -5.72
N MET A 116 11.73 -3.54 -5.17
CA MET A 116 10.61 -4.28 -4.60
C MET A 116 10.74 -4.35 -3.08
N VAL A 117 9.79 -3.81 -2.35
CA VAL A 117 9.71 -3.92 -0.89
C VAL A 117 8.51 -4.80 -0.54
N ALA A 118 8.74 -5.88 0.22
CA ALA A 118 7.66 -6.75 0.67
C ALA A 118 6.92 -6.10 1.85
N HIS A 119 5.60 -6.00 1.72
CA HIS A 119 4.67 -5.41 2.67
C HIS A 119 3.57 -6.41 3.02
N ILE A 120 3.23 -6.60 4.30
CA ILE A 120 2.08 -7.40 4.72
C ILE A 120 0.88 -6.49 4.93
N GLU A 121 -0.22 -6.78 4.24
CA GLU A 121 -1.51 -6.12 4.43
C GLU A 121 -2.44 -7.02 5.25
N GLY A 122 -2.45 -6.79 6.56
CA GLY A 122 -3.26 -7.55 7.49
C GLY A 122 -2.55 -8.75 8.11
N ALA A 123 -2.34 -8.69 9.42
CA ALA A 123 -1.67 -9.72 10.22
C ALA A 123 -2.63 -10.79 10.76
N GLY A 124 -3.84 -10.92 10.19
CA GLY A 124 -4.91 -11.79 10.72
C GLY A 124 -4.55 -13.26 10.89
N GLY A 125 -3.58 -13.74 10.11
CA GLY A 125 -3.06 -15.10 10.21
C GLY A 125 -1.96 -15.33 11.24
N PHE A 126 -1.40 -14.27 11.84
CA PHE A 126 -0.26 -14.38 12.76
C PHE A 126 -0.62 -15.05 14.08
N ASP A 127 0.34 -15.76 14.69
CA ASP A 127 0.17 -16.51 15.93
C ASP A 127 -0.10 -15.63 17.17
N GLY A 128 0.29 -14.35 17.11
CA GLY A 128 0.19 -13.40 18.22
C GLY A 128 1.34 -13.44 19.21
N GLU A 129 2.30 -14.36 19.05
CA GLU A 129 3.50 -14.49 19.89
C GLU A 129 4.74 -13.84 19.25
N GLY A 130 4.60 -13.33 18.02
CA GLY A 130 5.65 -12.64 17.27
C GLY A 130 6.59 -13.54 16.49
N ARG A 131 6.40 -14.86 16.54
CA ARG A 131 7.22 -15.79 15.74
C ARG A 131 7.05 -15.58 14.24
N ASP A 132 5.80 -15.37 13.80
CA ASP A 132 5.50 -15.10 12.40
C ASP A 132 6.12 -13.77 11.95
N LEU A 133 6.00 -12.72 12.76
CA LEU A 133 6.62 -11.43 12.45
C LEU A 133 8.14 -11.56 12.23
N GLN A 134 8.81 -12.27 13.13
CA GLN A 134 10.25 -12.50 13.02
C GLN A 134 10.62 -13.34 11.79
N ALA A 135 9.83 -14.37 11.47
CA ALA A 135 10.03 -15.21 10.31
C ALA A 135 9.88 -14.41 8.99
N PHE A 136 8.83 -13.60 8.87
CA PHE A 136 8.65 -12.75 7.70
C PHE A 136 9.72 -11.65 7.59
N TYR A 137 10.12 -11.04 8.72
CA TYR A 137 11.24 -10.10 8.74
C TYR A 137 12.55 -10.74 8.24
N ALA A 138 12.88 -11.91 8.75
CA ALA A 138 14.05 -12.69 8.31
C ALA A 138 13.95 -13.06 6.83
N ALA A 139 12.73 -13.31 6.31
CA ALA A 139 12.48 -13.61 4.92
C ALA A 139 12.51 -12.37 4.00
N GLY A 140 12.63 -11.16 4.55
CA GLY A 140 12.83 -9.92 3.80
C GLY A 140 11.65 -8.94 3.81
N VAL A 141 10.59 -9.18 4.59
CA VAL A 141 9.49 -8.21 4.77
C VAL A 141 9.99 -7.03 5.59
N ARG A 142 9.60 -5.80 5.20
CA ARG A 142 10.03 -4.56 5.86
C ARG A 142 8.91 -3.60 6.23
N SER A 143 7.68 -3.97 5.90
CA SER A 143 6.48 -3.17 6.16
C SER A 143 5.31 -4.06 6.51
N ILE A 144 4.43 -3.61 7.42
CA ILE A 144 3.27 -4.37 7.87
C ILE A 144 2.13 -3.43 8.30
N GLY A 145 0.91 -3.74 7.85
CA GLY A 145 -0.35 -3.27 8.39
C GLY A 145 -0.99 -4.38 9.24
N LEU A 146 -1.60 -4.03 10.37
CA LEU A 146 -2.23 -5.02 11.24
C LEU A 146 -3.56 -5.53 10.69
N PHE A 147 -4.23 -4.73 9.90
CA PHE A 147 -5.59 -4.98 9.42
C PHE A 147 -5.71 -4.79 7.92
N TRP A 148 -6.69 -5.46 7.38
CA TRP A 148 -7.55 -5.01 6.30
C TRP A 148 -8.87 -4.51 6.92
N ASN A 149 -10.00 -4.55 6.22
CA ASN A 149 -11.27 -3.99 6.69
C ASN A 149 -11.99 -4.82 7.77
N ILE A 150 -11.41 -5.93 8.23
CA ILE A 150 -12.04 -6.86 9.19
C ILE A 150 -11.28 -6.91 10.51
N ALA A 151 -12.00 -7.29 11.58
CA ALA A 151 -11.39 -7.54 12.87
C ALA A 151 -10.55 -8.82 12.84
N ASN A 152 -9.46 -8.81 13.60
CA ASN A 152 -8.62 -9.97 13.87
C ASN A 152 -8.17 -9.97 15.35
N ARG A 153 -7.28 -10.88 15.74
CA ARG A 153 -6.82 -10.96 17.14
C ARG A 153 -6.13 -9.70 17.67
N PHE A 154 -5.63 -8.83 16.79
CA PHE A 154 -4.88 -7.62 17.15
C PHE A 154 -5.78 -6.40 17.34
N GLY A 155 -7.04 -6.45 16.91
CA GLY A 155 -8.01 -5.36 17.03
C GLY A 155 -8.97 -5.32 15.84
N SER A 156 -9.39 -4.11 15.47
CA SER A 156 -10.38 -3.92 14.41
C SER A 156 -9.87 -3.04 13.28
N GLY A 157 -9.99 -3.54 12.04
CA GLY A 157 -9.90 -2.73 10.85
C GLY A 157 -11.13 -1.85 10.66
N VAL A 158 -11.06 -0.95 9.70
CA VAL A 158 -12.18 -0.07 9.36
C VAL A 158 -13.22 -0.83 8.54
N ASN A 159 -14.41 -1.00 9.11
CA ASN A 159 -15.53 -1.64 8.44
C ASN A 159 -16.79 -0.81 8.65
N GLY A 160 -17.11 0.06 7.71
CA GLY A 160 -18.26 0.96 7.79
C GLY A 160 -18.88 1.23 6.43
N SER A 161 -20.14 1.69 6.45
CA SER A 161 -20.87 2.08 5.25
C SER A 161 -20.55 3.53 4.87
N PHE A 162 -20.65 3.83 3.59
CA PHE A 162 -20.58 5.18 3.05
C PHE A 162 -21.96 5.86 3.10
N PRO A 163 -22.05 7.16 3.45
CA PRO A 163 -21.02 7.94 4.12
C PRO A 163 -20.89 7.54 5.59
N GLY A 164 -19.70 7.68 6.18
CA GLY A 164 -19.50 7.30 7.57
C GLY A 164 -18.20 7.80 8.18
N SER A 165 -18.14 7.71 9.52
CA SER A 165 -16.94 7.98 10.30
C SER A 165 -15.98 6.78 10.28
N PRO A 166 -14.66 6.99 10.44
CA PRO A 166 -13.71 5.90 10.68
C PRO A 166 -13.83 5.27 12.08
N ASP A 167 -14.62 5.83 13.00
CA ASP A 167 -14.94 5.21 14.31
C ASP A 167 -15.94 4.06 14.13
N THR A 168 -15.43 2.89 13.72
CA THR A 168 -16.24 1.74 13.31
C THR A 168 -16.12 0.53 14.25
N GLY A 169 -15.53 0.69 15.43
CA GLY A 169 -15.40 -0.43 16.37
C GLY A 169 -14.36 -0.20 17.47
N PRO A 170 -14.00 -1.26 18.21
CA PRO A 170 -12.96 -1.17 19.23
C PRO A 170 -11.58 -0.91 18.61
N GLY A 171 -10.64 -0.42 19.41
CA GLY A 171 -9.24 -0.22 19.04
C GLY A 171 -8.43 -1.51 19.07
N LEU A 172 -7.16 -1.38 19.42
CA LEU A 172 -6.23 -2.49 19.52
C LEU A 172 -6.54 -3.37 20.75
N THR A 173 -6.27 -4.65 20.62
CA THR A 173 -6.15 -5.57 21.76
C THR A 173 -4.77 -5.44 22.42
N ALA A 174 -4.58 -6.07 23.59
CA ALA A 174 -3.25 -6.16 24.18
C ALA A 174 -2.23 -6.81 23.23
N ALA A 175 -2.64 -7.85 22.49
CA ALA A 175 -1.79 -8.48 21.47
C ALA A 175 -1.46 -7.52 20.32
N GLY A 176 -2.38 -6.63 19.92
CA GLY A 176 -2.12 -5.60 18.92
C GLY A 176 -1.08 -4.58 19.39
N ILE A 177 -1.19 -4.12 20.62
CA ILE A 177 -0.20 -3.22 21.24
C ILE A 177 1.19 -3.88 21.29
N ASP A 178 1.24 -5.15 21.67
CA ASP A 178 2.51 -5.88 21.76
C ASP A 178 3.12 -6.11 20.37
N LEU A 179 2.30 -6.35 19.34
CA LEU A 179 2.77 -6.46 17.96
C LEU A 179 3.38 -5.14 17.46
N ILE A 180 2.77 -3.98 17.77
CA ILE A 180 3.34 -2.66 17.43
C ILE A 180 4.74 -2.48 18.05
N LYS A 181 4.91 -2.85 19.31
CA LYS A 181 6.22 -2.77 19.97
C LYS A 181 7.27 -3.65 19.28
N GLN A 182 6.87 -4.86 18.87
CA GLN A 182 7.76 -5.77 18.13
C GLN A 182 8.11 -5.22 16.75
N VAL A 183 7.15 -4.65 16.01
CA VAL A 183 7.38 -3.99 14.72
C VAL A 183 8.37 -2.84 14.86
N ASN A 184 8.21 -2.00 15.90
CA ASN A 184 9.13 -0.90 16.19
C ASN A 184 10.54 -1.43 16.57
N ALA A 185 10.64 -2.51 17.35
CA ALA A 185 11.92 -3.11 17.75
C ALA A 185 12.68 -3.67 16.53
N LEU A 186 11.96 -4.21 15.54
CA LEU A 186 12.52 -4.67 14.28
C LEU A 186 12.77 -3.54 13.26
N LYS A 187 12.41 -2.30 13.62
CA LYS A 187 12.51 -1.15 12.69
C LYS A 187 11.78 -1.40 11.37
N MET A 188 10.65 -2.07 11.44
CA MET A 188 9.75 -2.24 10.29
C MET A 188 8.81 -1.04 10.19
N GLN A 189 8.38 -0.72 8.95
CA GLN A 189 7.35 0.28 8.75
C GLN A 189 6.00 -0.26 9.23
N MET A 190 5.32 0.52 10.09
CA MET A 190 3.94 0.30 10.50
C MET A 190 2.99 1.06 9.57
N ASP A 191 2.12 0.32 8.88
CA ASP A 191 1.05 0.90 8.06
C ASP A 191 -0.23 1.05 8.88
N VAL A 192 -0.76 2.28 8.92
CA VAL A 192 -2.03 2.60 9.58
C VAL A 192 -3.22 2.62 8.62
N SER A 193 -3.00 2.33 7.34
CA SER A 193 -4.08 2.11 6.38
C SER A 193 -5.00 0.99 6.89
N HIS A 194 -6.30 1.08 6.61
CA HIS A 194 -7.32 0.14 7.08
C HIS A 194 -7.56 0.10 8.60
N MET A 195 -6.85 0.87 9.42
CA MET A 195 -7.19 0.97 10.85
C MET A 195 -8.49 1.76 11.03
N ASN A 196 -9.37 1.31 11.92
CA ASN A 196 -10.43 2.17 12.40
C ASN A 196 -9.85 3.30 13.27
N GLU A 197 -10.65 4.30 13.59
CA GLU A 197 -10.16 5.49 14.30
C GLU A 197 -9.51 5.15 15.65
N LYS A 198 -10.11 4.25 16.44
CA LYS A 198 -9.55 3.86 17.75
C LYS A 198 -8.24 3.10 17.62
N ALA A 199 -8.15 2.15 16.67
CA ALA A 199 -6.89 1.43 16.43
C ALA A 199 -5.80 2.36 15.90
N PHE A 200 -6.15 3.38 15.09
CA PHE A 200 -5.22 4.42 14.68
C PHE A 200 -4.65 5.19 15.88
N TRP A 201 -5.52 5.67 16.79
CA TRP A 201 -5.06 6.44 17.95
C TRP A 201 -4.29 5.59 18.96
N ASP A 202 -4.66 4.33 19.15
CA ASP A 202 -3.88 3.38 19.95
C ASP A 202 -2.48 3.18 19.33
N THR A 203 -2.41 3.03 17.99
CA THR A 203 -1.13 2.93 17.26
C THR A 203 -0.31 4.20 17.42
N ALA A 204 -0.91 5.38 17.27
CA ALA A 204 -0.23 6.66 17.43
C ALA A 204 0.32 6.84 18.87
N HIS A 205 -0.37 6.30 19.87
CA HIS A 205 0.07 6.35 21.27
C HIS A 205 1.23 5.38 21.58
N HIS A 206 1.24 4.21 20.96
CA HIS A 206 2.20 3.16 21.28
C HIS A 206 3.38 3.05 20.31
N SER A 207 3.26 3.60 19.10
CA SER A 207 4.36 3.59 18.14
C SER A 207 5.45 4.61 18.50
N THR A 208 6.70 4.20 18.37
CA THR A 208 7.88 5.06 18.47
C THR A 208 8.48 5.40 17.11
N SER A 209 7.86 4.93 16.03
CA SER A 209 8.25 5.18 14.64
C SER A 209 7.23 6.11 13.95
N PRO A 210 7.61 6.79 12.86
CA PRO A 210 6.68 7.56 12.05
C PRO A 210 5.45 6.74 11.66
N LEU A 211 4.26 7.34 11.74
CA LEU A 211 3.02 6.75 11.26
C LEU A 211 2.96 6.87 9.73
N VAL A 212 2.65 5.79 9.07
CA VAL A 212 2.57 5.76 7.59
C VAL A 212 1.23 5.20 7.17
N ALA A 213 0.48 5.93 6.35
CA ALA A 213 -0.65 5.38 5.62
C ALA A 213 -0.21 5.10 4.19
N THR A 214 -0.02 3.83 3.84
CA THR A 214 0.52 3.46 2.54
C THR A 214 -0.39 3.84 1.38
N HIS A 215 -1.73 3.83 1.60
CA HIS A 215 -2.73 4.11 0.59
C HIS A 215 -4.05 4.61 1.23
N SER A 216 -4.17 5.93 1.43
CA SER A 216 -5.35 6.56 2.04
C SER A 216 -5.60 7.96 1.48
N ASN A 217 -6.84 8.46 1.65
CA ASN A 217 -7.28 9.75 1.12
C ASN A 217 -7.86 10.66 2.21
N ALA A 218 -8.31 11.86 1.84
CA ALA A 218 -8.90 12.83 2.75
C ALA A 218 -10.39 12.55 2.99
N HIS A 219 -10.78 12.27 4.23
CA HIS A 219 -12.18 12.07 4.63
C HIS A 219 -13.05 13.31 4.38
N ALA A 220 -12.51 14.50 4.52
CA ALA A 220 -13.22 15.75 4.28
C ALA A 220 -13.70 15.91 2.82
N LEU A 221 -13.03 15.28 1.86
CA LEU A 221 -13.41 15.32 0.44
C LEU A 221 -14.30 14.14 0.04
N CYS A 222 -14.10 12.99 0.66
CA CYS A 222 -14.89 11.78 0.46
C CYS A 222 -15.11 11.12 1.82
N PRO A 223 -16.31 11.22 2.44
CA PRO A 223 -16.59 10.73 3.78
C PRO A 223 -16.71 9.19 3.82
N GLN A 224 -15.69 8.53 3.27
CA GLN A 224 -15.49 7.09 3.38
C GLN A 224 -14.80 6.78 4.71
N PRO A 225 -15.30 5.82 5.52
CA PRO A 225 -14.61 5.41 6.76
C PRO A 225 -13.13 5.06 6.57
N ARG A 226 -12.78 4.60 5.38
CA ARG A 226 -11.41 4.21 4.97
C ARG A 226 -10.47 5.41 4.81
N ASN A 227 -11.00 6.63 4.65
CA ASN A 227 -10.24 7.85 4.48
C ASN A 227 -9.88 8.49 5.83
N LEU A 228 -8.78 9.22 5.86
CA LEU A 228 -8.22 9.83 7.05
C LEU A 228 -8.89 11.17 7.38
N THR A 229 -9.23 11.37 8.63
CA THR A 229 -9.70 12.67 9.14
C THR A 229 -8.53 13.66 9.24
N ASP A 230 -8.84 14.97 9.29
CA ASP A 230 -7.81 16.00 9.44
C ASP A 230 -6.95 15.83 10.70
N GLN A 231 -7.54 15.29 11.78
CA GLN A 231 -6.79 15.02 13.01
C GLN A 231 -5.79 13.90 12.80
N GLN A 232 -6.18 12.82 12.12
CA GLN A 232 -5.28 11.72 11.77
C GLN A 232 -4.18 12.18 10.80
N LEU A 233 -4.51 13.00 9.80
CA LEU A 233 -3.52 13.59 8.89
C LEU A 233 -2.47 14.42 9.64
N ARG A 234 -2.90 15.27 10.58
CA ARG A 234 -1.96 16.04 11.42
C ARG A 234 -1.08 15.13 12.29
N ALA A 235 -1.65 14.08 12.88
CA ALA A 235 -0.89 13.12 13.69
C ALA A 235 0.19 12.40 12.85
N ILE A 236 -0.13 12.00 11.60
CA ILE A 236 0.84 11.43 10.67
C ILE A 236 1.95 12.42 10.36
N ARG A 237 1.62 13.67 10.02
CA ARG A 237 2.61 14.75 9.79
C ARG A 237 3.52 14.94 11.00
N ASP A 238 2.92 15.10 12.19
CA ASP A 238 3.66 15.43 13.42
C ASP A 238 4.57 14.29 13.88
N SER A 239 4.26 13.05 13.47
CA SER A 239 5.15 11.89 13.65
C SER A 239 6.31 11.84 12.64
N GLY A 240 6.35 12.74 11.65
CA GLY A 240 7.30 12.67 10.53
C GLY A 240 6.93 11.66 9.44
N GLY A 241 5.69 11.19 9.43
CA GLY A 241 5.18 10.16 8.53
C GLY A 241 4.85 10.64 7.12
N VAL A 242 4.09 9.81 6.39
CA VAL A 242 3.65 10.07 5.02
C VAL A 242 2.30 9.41 4.75
N VAL A 243 1.52 10.00 3.86
CA VAL A 243 0.29 9.42 3.29
C VAL A 243 0.50 9.18 1.81
N GLY A 244 0.38 7.93 1.36
CA GLY A 244 0.23 7.56 -0.05
C GLY A 244 -1.20 7.75 -0.51
N VAL A 245 -1.41 8.55 -1.55
CA VAL A 245 -2.74 8.83 -2.11
C VAL A 245 -3.26 7.62 -2.87
N ASN A 246 -4.40 7.07 -2.43
CA ASN A 246 -5.08 5.96 -3.06
C ASN A 246 -5.84 6.42 -4.32
N PHE A 247 -5.78 5.63 -5.40
CA PHE A 247 -6.40 5.97 -6.69
C PHE A 247 -7.81 5.40 -6.87
N GLY A 248 -8.34 4.72 -5.86
CA GLY A 248 -9.66 4.09 -5.92
C GLY A 248 -10.81 5.09 -6.00
N ASN A 249 -11.65 4.95 -7.03
CA ASN A 249 -12.78 5.83 -7.28
C ASN A 249 -13.69 6.01 -6.05
N ALA A 250 -13.97 4.92 -5.32
CA ALA A 250 -14.81 4.95 -4.12
C ALA A 250 -14.20 5.74 -2.95
N PHE A 251 -12.89 5.99 -2.96
CA PHE A 251 -12.17 6.75 -1.93
C PHE A 251 -11.85 8.19 -2.38
N LEU A 252 -12.02 8.47 -3.68
CA LEU A 252 -11.78 9.75 -4.30
C LEU A 252 -13.07 10.58 -4.46
N ARG A 253 -14.16 9.93 -4.90
CA ARG A 253 -15.40 10.60 -5.27
C ARG A 253 -16.20 11.03 -4.02
N ALA A 254 -16.70 12.25 -4.04
CA ALA A 254 -17.53 12.78 -2.95
C ALA A 254 -18.84 11.98 -2.73
N ASP A 255 -19.30 11.22 -3.74
CA ASP A 255 -20.46 10.34 -3.66
C ASP A 255 -20.12 8.90 -3.26
N GLY A 256 -18.82 8.57 -3.08
CA GLY A 256 -18.33 7.25 -2.68
C GLY A 256 -18.55 6.13 -3.70
N ARG A 257 -18.91 6.45 -4.93
CA ARG A 257 -19.17 5.47 -5.98
C ARG A 257 -17.87 4.93 -6.59
N ARG A 258 -17.99 3.76 -7.23
CA ARG A 258 -16.88 3.12 -7.96
C ARG A 258 -16.84 3.49 -9.45
N ASP A 259 -17.55 4.54 -9.85
CA ASP A 259 -17.67 4.91 -11.25
C ASP A 259 -16.30 5.31 -11.82
N SER A 260 -15.89 4.64 -12.88
CA SER A 260 -14.56 4.80 -13.49
C SER A 260 -14.42 6.07 -14.35
N ASP A 261 -15.51 6.77 -14.64
CA ASP A 261 -15.54 8.08 -15.28
C ASP A 261 -14.98 9.23 -14.41
N THR A 262 -14.32 8.88 -13.30
CA THR A 262 -13.69 9.82 -12.36
C THR A 262 -12.51 10.54 -13.02
N PRO A 263 -12.51 11.88 -13.11
CA PRO A 263 -11.40 12.62 -13.72
C PRO A 263 -10.11 12.52 -12.88
N LEU A 264 -8.93 12.52 -13.52
CA LEU A 264 -7.63 12.57 -12.82
C LEU A 264 -7.47 13.78 -11.91
N THR A 265 -8.15 14.88 -12.20
CA THR A 265 -8.20 16.07 -11.34
C THR A 265 -8.80 15.78 -9.97
N THR A 266 -9.56 14.69 -9.80
CA THR A 266 -10.06 14.27 -8.48
C THR A 266 -8.92 13.73 -7.61
N ILE A 267 -7.94 13.01 -8.18
CA ILE A 267 -6.71 12.60 -7.48
C ILE A 267 -5.92 13.85 -7.07
N VAL A 268 -5.75 14.80 -8.01
CA VAL A 268 -5.04 16.06 -7.74
C VAL A 268 -5.69 16.81 -6.58
N ARG A 269 -7.01 16.87 -6.53
CA ARG A 269 -7.77 17.52 -5.46
C ARG A 269 -7.50 16.91 -4.08
N HIS A 270 -7.35 15.59 -3.99
CA HIS A 270 -6.93 14.93 -2.75
C HIS A 270 -5.49 15.25 -2.40
N ILE A 271 -4.57 15.25 -3.38
CA ILE A 271 -3.18 15.65 -3.18
C ILE A 271 -3.08 17.09 -2.66
N ASP A 272 -3.80 18.05 -3.28
CA ASP A 272 -3.85 19.45 -2.86
C ASP A 272 -4.34 19.58 -1.40
N TYR A 273 -5.40 18.86 -1.07
CA TYR A 273 -5.96 18.89 0.28
C TYR A 273 -4.98 18.35 1.31
N LEU A 274 -4.37 17.18 1.03
CA LEU A 274 -3.39 16.57 1.89
C LEU A 274 -2.16 17.46 2.08
N ILE A 275 -1.64 18.07 1.01
CA ILE A 275 -0.52 19.02 1.09
C ILE A 275 -0.90 20.24 1.93
N ASN A 276 -2.12 20.76 1.79
CA ASN A 276 -2.58 21.89 2.59
C ASN A 276 -2.65 21.59 4.10
N ILE A 277 -2.99 20.34 4.49
CA ILE A 277 -3.06 19.94 5.92
C ILE A 277 -1.70 19.49 6.45
N MET A 278 -0.90 18.80 5.64
CA MET A 278 0.30 18.08 6.09
C MET A 278 1.60 18.73 5.63
N GLY A 279 1.57 19.56 4.59
CA GLY A 279 2.76 20.00 3.88
C GLY A 279 3.23 19.01 2.82
N GLU A 280 3.99 19.50 1.85
CA GLU A 280 4.43 18.74 0.67
C GLU A 280 5.41 17.61 0.97
N ASP A 281 6.05 17.61 2.16
CA ASP A 281 7.00 16.57 2.57
C ASP A 281 6.31 15.30 3.11
N HIS A 282 4.99 15.31 3.30
CA HIS A 282 4.23 14.26 3.96
C HIS A 282 3.20 13.58 3.05
N VAL A 283 3.20 13.87 1.75
CA VAL A 283 2.28 13.30 0.77
C VAL A 283 3.06 12.57 -0.32
N ALA A 284 2.57 11.40 -0.71
CA ALA A 284 3.17 10.57 -1.75
C ALA A 284 2.07 9.82 -2.54
N LEU A 285 2.43 8.95 -3.46
CA LEU A 285 1.49 8.07 -4.16
C LEU A 285 1.40 6.71 -3.46
N GLY A 286 0.20 6.15 -3.39
CA GLY A 286 -0.09 4.82 -2.88
C GLY A 286 -1.25 4.25 -3.70
N SER A 287 -0.93 3.75 -4.89
CA SER A 287 -1.88 3.58 -5.99
C SER A 287 -3.04 2.65 -5.71
N ASP A 288 -2.80 1.59 -4.94
CA ASP A 288 -3.71 0.47 -4.74
C ASP A 288 -4.04 -0.26 -6.07
N PHE A 289 -3.08 -0.26 -7.02
CA PHE A 289 -3.19 -1.00 -8.27
C PHE A 289 -3.46 -2.49 -8.00
N ASP A 290 -4.31 -3.10 -8.80
CA ASP A 290 -4.84 -4.45 -8.68
C ASP A 290 -5.79 -4.70 -7.50
N GLY A 291 -5.93 -3.76 -6.54
CA GLY A 291 -6.85 -3.85 -5.40
C GLY A 291 -8.19 -3.15 -5.60
N ILE A 292 -8.30 -2.22 -6.55
CA ILE A 292 -9.43 -1.29 -6.65
C ILE A 292 -9.88 -1.02 -8.09
N THR A 293 -11.01 -0.29 -8.22
CA THR A 293 -11.44 0.28 -9.51
C THR A 293 -10.83 1.66 -9.69
N LEU A 294 -10.07 1.81 -10.76
CA LEU A 294 -9.34 3.03 -11.13
C LEU A 294 -10.19 3.99 -11.98
N PRO A 295 -9.80 5.28 -12.05
CA PRO A 295 -10.25 6.17 -13.11
C PRO A 295 -9.87 5.66 -14.51
N ASP A 296 -10.81 5.69 -15.46
CA ASP A 296 -10.56 5.28 -16.85
C ASP A 296 -9.43 6.09 -17.51
N GLU A 297 -9.33 7.38 -17.18
CA GLU A 297 -8.24 8.24 -17.64
C GLU A 297 -6.86 7.75 -17.18
N LEU A 298 -6.77 7.06 -16.04
CA LEU A 298 -5.54 6.43 -15.57
C LEU A 298 -5.35 5.06 -16.23
N GLY A 299 -6.38 4.22 -16.16
CA GLY A 299 -6.44 2.89 -16.72
C GLY A 299 -5.58 1.87 -15.98
N ASP A 300 -4.27 2.03 -16.00
CA ASP A 300 -3.29 1.16 -15.34
C ASP A 300 -1.98 1.92 -15.04
N VAL A 301 -0.93 1.20 -14.66
CA VAL A 301 0.38 1.79 -14.34
C VAL A 301 1.02 2.56 -15.50
N ALA A 302 0.74 2.20 -16.76
CA ALA A 302 1.22 2.94 -17.93
C ALA A 302 0.56 4.33 -18.07
N GLY A 303 -0.54 4.56 -17.36
CA GLY A 303 -1.21 5.86 -17.28
C GLY A 303 -0.58 6.88 -16.32
N LEU A 304 0.37 6.50 -15.48
CA LEU A 304 1.01 7.41 -14.53
C LEU A 304 1.56 8.69 -15.17
N PRO A 305 2.13 8.70 -16.39
CA PRO A 305 2.52 9.94 -17.06
C PRO A 305 1.36 10.92 -17.29
N ARG A 306 0.12 10.41 -17.47
CA ARG A 306 -1.07 11.28 -17.62
C ARG A 306 -1.38 11.99 -16.31
N LEU A 307 -1.32 11.27 -15.17
CA LEU A 307 -1.48 11.86 -13.85
C LEU A 307 -0.41 12.94 -13.58
N ILE A 308 0.86 12.66 -13.90
CA ILE A 308 1.96 13.62 -13.76
C ILE A 308 1.72 14.87 -14.61
N ASN A 309 1.24 14.72 -15.83
CA ASN A 309 0.91 15.86 -16.69
C ASN A 309 -0.27 16.66 -16.13
N THR A 310 -1.27 16.01 -15.52
CA THR A 310 -2.38 16.67 -14.83
C THR A 310 -1.88 17.46 -13.61
N LEU A 311 -0.96 16.92 -12.82
CA LEU A 311 -0.31 17.64 -11.72
C LEU A 311 0.45 18.87 -12.21
N ARG A 312 1.25 18.75 -13.29
CA ARG A 312 1.94 19.89 -13.89
C ARG A 312 0.98 20.96 -14.38
N ALA A 313 -0.11 20.56 -15.05
CA ALA A 313 -1.14 21.48 -15.49
C ALA A 313 -1.85 22.20 -14.32
N SER A 314 -1.86 21.57 -13.14
CA SER A 314 -2.38 22.14 -11.88
C SER A 314 -1.35 23.00 -11.13
N GLY A 315 -0.15 23.23 -11.70
CA GLY A 315 0.86 24.15 -11.15
C GLY A 315 1.94 23.50 -10.30
N TYR A 316 2.00 22.17 -10.25
CA TYR A 316 3.07 21.45 -9.52
C TYR A 316 4.42 21.61 -10.23
N ASP A 317 5.39 22.18 -9.56
CA ASP A 317 6.76 22.27 -10.07
C ASP A 317 7.52 20.92 -9.93
N GLN A 318 8.70 20.86 -10.52
CA GLN A 318 9.49 19.63 -10.52
C GLN A 318 9.96 19.22 -9.12
N LEU A 319 10.17 20.19 -8.21
CA LEU A 319 10.64 19.91 -6.85
C LEU A 319 9.54 19.20 -6.03
N VAL A 320 8.30 19.71 -6.10
CA VAL A 320 7.16 19.09 -5.42
C VAL A 320 6.83 17.74 -6.05
N LEU A 321 6.91 17.62 -7.38
CA LEU A 321 6.72 16.32 -8.06
C LEU A 321 7.77 15.29 -7.61
N ASP A 322 9.04 15.67 -7.50
CA ASP A 322 10.10 14.76 -7.02
C ASP A 322 9.83 14.27 -5.58
N LYS A 323 9.29 15.14 -4.71
CA LYS A 323 8.87 14.77 -3.35
C LYS A 323 7.73 13.77 -3.39
N LEU A 324 6.65 14.10 -4.09
CA LEU A 324 5.43 13.31 -4.20
C LEU A 324 5.69 11.92 -4.80
N LEU A 325 6.54 11.85 -5.84
CA LEU A 325 6.76 10.64 -6.62
C LEU A 325 7.82 9.70 -6.03
N TRP A 326 8.76 10.24 -5.21
CA TRP A 326 9.90 9.43 -4.76
C TRP A 326 10.44 9.83 -3.39
N ARG A 327 10.79 11.12 -3.19
CA ARG A 327 11.64 11.53 -2.06
C ARG A 327 10.96 11.34 -0.71
N ASN A 328 9.64 11.54 -0.64
CA ASN A 328 8.90 11.41 0.61
C ASN A 328 8.86 9.97 1.10
N TRP A 329 8.69 9.01 0.20
CA TRP A 329 8.82 7.59 0.53
C TRP A 329 10.22 7.26 1.03
N LEU A 330 11.25 7.67 0.30
CA LEU A 330 12.63 7.40 0.69
C LEU A 330 12.97 8.02 2.05
N ARG A 331 12.52 9.25 2.30
CA ARG A 331 12.72 9.95 3.58
C ARG A 331 12.12 9.16 4.75
N VAL A 332 10.85 8.77 4.65
CA VAL A 332 10.19 8.07 5.74
C VAL A 332 10.78 6.68 5.96
N LEU A 333 11.10 5.94 4.89
CA LEU A 333 11.72 4.61 5.01
C LEU A 333 13.12 4.68 5.63
N LYS A 334 13.92 5.71 5.31
CA LYS A 334 15.20 5.97 6.00
C LYS A 334 15.01 6.18 7.50
N ASN A 335 14.01 6.98 7.88
CA ASN A 335 13.72 7.27 9.29
C ASN A 335 13.25 6.04 10.06
N VAL A 336 12.37 5.23 9.44
CA VAL A 336 11.81 4.01 10.07
C VAL A 336 12.87 2.93 10.19
N TRP A 337 13.56 2.62 9.08
CA TRP A 337 14.51 1.50 9.05
C TRP A 337 15.85 1.84 9.72
N GLN A 338 16.12 3.13 9.99
CA GLN A 338 17.29 3.64 10.71
C GLN A 338 18.63 3.05 10.18
N GLN A 339 18.79 3.07 8.86
CA GLN A 339 19.94 2.52 8.14
C GLN A 339 20.63 3.60 7.31
#